data_1731f01ead493ee1043f8bb611870e38
#
_entry.id   1731f01ead493ee1043f8bb611870e38
#
_cell.length_a   1.000
_cell.length_b   1.000
_cell.length_c   1.000
_cell.angle_alpha   90.00
_cell.angle_beta   90.00
_cell.angle_gamma   90.00
#
_symmetry.space_group_name_H-M   'P 1'
#
loop_
_entity.id
_entity.type
_entity.pdbx_description
1 polymer ?
#
loop_
_entity_poly.entity_id
_entity_poly.type
_entity_poly.pdbx_seq_one_letter_code
_entity_poly.pdbx_strand_id
1 'polypeptide(L)'
;MSTTPNSYRGFRFPPEIISEAVWLYHCFSLSLREVELILAARGIEVSYETIREWGLRLGREFANTLKRRRPKPGDKWFLDEVFIRIRGKQHYLWRAVDQNGVVLDILVQSRRNTKAAKRFFRKLLKGLRYVPRVIVTDKLKSYAAAKKELKLGGEHRQSRYLNNCCEVSHQPTRRRERHMKRFKSARHAQHFLFIHSRIPNHFQLRRHRLSAIEYRAARARAFASWREVTGIAQVG
;
A
#
# COMPACT_ATOMS: atom_id res chain seq x y z
N MET A 1 -0.27 -16.01 30.65
CA MET A 1 -0.83 -14.63 30.63
C MET A 1 -0.51 -14.02 29.29
N SER A 2 -1.51 -13.79 28.44
CA SER A 2 -1.32 -13.17 27.13
C SER A 2 -1.10 -11.66 27.34
N THR A 3 0.14 -11.20 27.20
CA THR A 3 0.45 -9.76 27.26
C THR A 3 -0.05 -9.12 25.96
N THR A 4 -1.18 -8.42 26.03
CA THR A 4 -1.68 -7.61 24.92
C THR A 4 -0.57 -6.69 24.42
N PRO A 5 -0.23 -6.69 23.11
CA PRO A 5 0.81 -5.81 22.58
C PRO A 5 0.53 -4.36 22.95
N ASN A 6 1.60 -3.61 23.24
CA ASN A 6 1.50 -2.21 23.70
C ASN A 6 0.68 -1.31 22.74
N SER A 7 0.62 -1.65 21.48
CA SER A 7 -0.16 -0.97 20.44
C SER A 7 -1.68 -0.94 20.70
N TYR A 8 -2.22 -1.91 21.45
CA TYR A 8 -3.66 -2.04 21.75
C TYR A 8 -4.04 -1.53 23.14
N ARG A 9 -3.08 -1.00 23.89
CA ARG A 9 -3.36 -0.45 25.21
C ARG A 9 -4.39 0.68 25.11
N GLY A 10 -5.46 0.58 25.90
CA GLY A 10 -6.56 1.54 25.93
C GLY A 10 -7.64 1.32 24.87
N PHE A 11 -7.56 0.24 24.08
CA PHE A 11 -8.66 -0.16 23.21
C PHE A 11 -9.61 -1.11 23.92
N ARG A 12 -10.91 -0.91 23.72
CA ARG A 12 -11.98 -1.73 24.32
C ARG A 12 -12.07 -3.12 23.70
N PHE A 13 -11.78 -3.24 22.41
CA PHE A 13 -11.95 -4.48 21.65
C PHE A 13 -10.65 -5.29 21.59
N PRO A 14 -10.74 -6.64 21.49
CA PRO A 14 -9.58 -7.50 21.34
C PRO A 14 -8.79 -7.19 20.05
N PRO A 15 -7.46 -7.46 20.05
CA PRO A 15 -6.59 -7.26 18.89
C PRO A 15 -7.08 -7.96 17.62
N GLU A 16 -7.69 -9.13 17.73
CA GLU A 16 -8.22 -9.95 16.65
C GLU A 16 -9.31 -9.20 15.89
N ILE A 17 -10.27 -8.62 16.59
CA ILE A 17 -11.39 -7.85 16.01
C ILE A 17 -10.86 -6.59 15.34
N ILE A 18 -9.97 -5.86 16.01
CA ILE A 18 -9.39 -4.63 15.49
C ILE A 18 -8.59 -4.90 14.21
N SER A 19 -7.73 -5.92 14.22
CA SER A 19 -6.90 -6.25 13.07
C SER A 19 -7.71 -6.78 11.89
N GLU A 20 -8.79 -7.54 12.17
CA GLU A 20 -9.72 -8.01 11.14
C GLU A 20 -10.45 -6.83 10.48
N ALA A 21 -10.97 -5.89 11.27
CA ALA A 21 -11.62 -4.69 10.75
C ALA A 21 -10.68 -3.86 9.86
N VAL A 22 -9.43 -3.67 10.27
CA VAL A 22 -8.42 -2.96 9.48
C VAL A 22 -8.09 -3.72 8.19
N TRP A 23 -7.95 -5.03 8.27
CA TRP A 23 -7.70 -5.88 7.10
C TRP A 23 -8.86 -5.83 6.11
N LEU A 24 -10.10 -6.03 6.55
CA LEU A 24 -11.31 -5.96 5.72
C LEU A 24 -11.38 -4.60 5.00
N TYR A 25 -11.23 -3.52 5.74
CA TYR A 25 -11.32 -2.17 5.19
C TYR A 25 -10.25 -1.86 4.15
N HIS A 26 -9.02 -2.35 4.30
CA HIS A 26 -7.93 -2.04 3.37
C HIS A 26 -7.75 -3.08 2.25
N CYS A 27 -8.05 -4.35 2.47
CA CYS A 27 -7.90 -5.40 1.45
C CYS A 27 -9.07 -5.43 0.46
N PHE A 28 -10.26 -5.08 0.91
CA PHE A 28 -11.45 -5.07 0.08
C PHE A 28 -11.93 -3.64 -0.17
N SER A 29 -12.75 -3.44 -1.19
CA SER A 29 -13.31 -2.13 -1.50
C SER A 29 -14.55 -1.79 -0.63
N LEU A 30 -14.57 -2.26 0.63
CA LEU A 30 -15.65 -2.06 1.57
C LEU A 30 -15.66 -0.63 2.13
N SER A 31 -16.84 -0.05 2.30
CA SER A 31 -17.01 1.14 3.11
C SER A 31 -16.85 0.82 4.60
N LEU A 32 -16.69 1.82 5.46
CA LEU A 32 -16.64 1.60 6.91
C LEU A 32 -17.96 1.04 7.45
N ARG A 33 -19.11 1.42 6.85
CA ARG A 33 -20.43 0.90 7.22
C ARG A 33 -20.63 -0.57 6.80
N GLU A 34 -20.07 -0.98 5.67
CA GLU A 34 -20.09 -2.39 5.28
C GLU A 34 -19.22 -3.25 6.21
N VAL A 35 -18.07 -2.73 6.68
CA VAL A 35 -17.25 -3.43 7.67
C VAL A 35 -18.00 -3.51 9.02
N GLU A 36 -18.66 -2.43 9.47
CA GLU A 36 -19.54 -2.41 10.63
C GLU A 36 -20.62 -3.49 10.53
N LEU A 37 -21.32 -3.58 9.38
CA LEU A 37 -22.34 -4.59 9.13
C LEU A 37 -21.81 -6.02 9.15
N ILE A 38 -20.63 -6.26 8.57
CA ILE A 38 -19.97 -7.59 8.59
C ILE A 38 -19.63 -8.00 10.01
N LEU A 39 -19.17 -7.08 10.86
CA LEU A 39 -18.87 -7.36 12.26
C LEU A 39 -20.13 -7.58 13.07
N ALA A 40 -21.19 -6.78 12.85
CA ALA A 40 -22.49 -6.95 13.49
C ALA A 40 -23.10 -8.33 13.20
N ALA A 41 -22.99 -8.82 11.96
CA ALA A 41 -23.43 -10.17 11.58
C ALA A 41 -22.71 -11.30 12.34
N ARG A 42 -21.58 -10.99 12.99
CA ARG A 42 -20.80 -11.90 13.86
C ARG A 42 -21.00 -11.61 15.35
N GLY A 43 -22.01 -10.81 15.70
CA GLY A 43 -22.30 -10.43 17.08
C GLY A 43 -21.33 -9.39 17.67
N ILE A 44 -20.57 -8.66 16.83
CA ILE A 44 -19.61 -7.64 17.25
C ILE A 44 -20.19 -6.27 16.98
N GLU A 45 -20.68 -5.61 18.02
CA GLU A 45 -21.24 -4.26 17.93
C GLU A 45 -20.14 -3.20 18.06
N VAL A 46 -19.80 -2.60 16.93
CA VAL A 46 -18.79 -1.53 16.82
C VAL A 46 -19.19 -0.50 15.79
N SER A 47 -19.09 0.80 16.09
CA SER A 47 -19.44 1.85 15.16
C SER A 47 -18.40 2.03 14.03
N TYR A 48 -18.87 2.46 12.85
CA TYR A 48 -17.98 2.76 11.72
C TYR A 48 -16.94 3.85 12.04
N GLU A 49 -17.23 4.76 12.98
CA GLU A 49 -16.25 5.75 13.46
C GLU A 49 -15.11 5.12 14.24
N THR A 50 -15.42 4.16 15.09
CA THR A 50 -14.40 3.36 15.80
C THR A 50 -13.51 2.59 14.84
N ILE A 51 -14.11 1.95 13.82
CA ILE A 51 -13.36 1.25 12.75
C ILE A 51 -12.47 2.24 11.99
N ARG A 52 -12.96 3.44 11.71
CA ARG A 52 -12.16 4.51 11.07
C ARG A 52 -10.97 4.91 11.92
N GLU A 53 -11.15 5.04 13.22
CA GLU A 53 -10.06 5.36 14.15
C GLU A 53 -9.00 4.26 14.19
N TRP A 54 -9.41 3.00 14.26
CA TRP A 54 -8.49 1.86 14.19
C TRP A 54 -7.68 1.86 12.89
N GLY A 55 -8.32 2.09 11.75
CA GLY A 55 -7.63 2.21 10.46
C GLY A 55 -6.62 3.34 10.42
N LEU A 56 -6.92 4.48 11.05
CA LEU A 56 -6.02 5.64 11.10
C LEU A 56 -4.83 5.43 12.04
N ARG A 57 -5.06 4.88 13.24
CA ARG A 57 -4.01 4.69 14.26
C ARG A 57 -3.18 3.44 13.97
N LEU A 58 -3.80 2.28 13.98
CA LEU A 58 -3.12 0.99 13.88
C LEU A 58 -2.79 0.59 12.44
N GLY A 59 -3.62 0.94 11.46
CA GLY A 59 -3.36 0.62 10.07
C GLY A 59 -2.02 1.15 9.55
N ARG A 60 -1.60 2.34 10.02
CA ARG A 60 -0.28 2.90 9.69
C ARG A 60 0.86 2.12 10.35
N GLU A 61 0.68 1.69 11.58
CA GLU A 61 1.66 0.87 12.30
C GLU A 61 1.86 -0.47 11.62
N PHE A 62 0.77 -1.16 11.29
CA PHE A 62 0.79 -2.42 10.53
C PHE A 62 1.47 -2.25 9.18
N ALA A 63 1.11 -1.21 8.42
CA ALA A 63 1.72 -0.90 7.13
C ALA A 63 3.23 -0.61 7.24
N ASN A 64 3.68 0.05 8.31
CA ASN A 64 5.10 0.30 8.56
C ASN A 64 5.84 -1.01 8.91
N THR A 65 5.24 -1.88 9.71
CA THR A 65 5.81 -3.18 10.06
C THR A 65 5.92 -4.09 8.84
N LEU A 66 4.88 -4.16 8.01
CA LEU A 66 4.93 -4.85 6.71
C LEU A 66 6.02 -4.28 5.80
N LYS A 67 6.19 -2.95 5.77
CA LYS A 67 7.25 -2.31 4.99
C LYS A 67 8.64 -2.73 5.45
N ARG A 68 8.87 -2.88 6.76
CA ARG A 68 10.17 -3.31 7.31
C ARG A 68 10.46 -4.79 7.06
N ARG A 69 9.43 -5.64 7.15
CA ARG A 69 9.54 -7.11 6.98
C ARG A 69 9.53 -7.57 5.52
N ARG A 70 9.27 -6.66 4.57
CA ARG A 70 9.22 -7.05 3.16
C ARG A 70 10.58 -7.61 2.70
N PRO A 71 10.58 -8.59 1.78
CA PRO A 71 11.81 -9.08 1.17
C PRO A 71 12.51 -7.95 0.40
N LYS A 72 13.80 -8.13 0.11
CA LYS A 72 14.56 -7.20 -0.73
C LYS A 72 13.83 -7.02 -2.08
N PRO A 73 13.52 -5.79 -2.49
CA PRO A 73 12.87 -5.54 -3.78
C PRO A 73 13.72 -6.06 -4.94
N GLY A 74 13.03 -6.45 -6.00
CA GLY A 74 13.70 -6.83 -7.23
C GLY A 74 14.47 -5.67 -7.88
N ASP A 75 15.34 -5.98 -8.80
CA ASP A 75 16.33 -5.07 -9.40
C ASP A 75 15.81 -4.29 -10.63
N LYS A 76 14.57 -4.52 -11.01
CA LYS A 76 13.85 -3.78 -12.05
C LYS A 76 12.63 -3.09 -11.46
N TRP A 77 12.61 -1.76 -11.53
CA TRP A 77 11.51 -0.95 -11.00
C TRP A 77 10.71 -0.30 -12.11
N PHE A 78 9.40 -0.24 -11.91
CA PHE A 78 8.44 0.42 -12.78
C PHE A 78 7.83 1.59 -12.03
N LEU A 79 7.88 2.77 -12.64
CA LEU A 79 7.36 4.00 -12.05
C LEU A 79 6.28 4.59 -12.96
N ASP A 80 5.22 5.05 -12.34
CA ASP A 80 4.10 5.71 -13.01
C ASP A 80 3.42 6.70 -12.08
N GLU A 81 2.68 7.65 -12.65
CA GLU A 81 1.83 8.52 -11.88
C GLU A 81 0.43 8.64 -12.50
N VAL A 82 -0.56 8.58 -11.62
CA VAL A 82 -1.96 8.79 -12.00
C VAL A 82 -2.53 10.00 -11.30
N PHE A 83 -3.42 10.72 -11.96
CA PHE A 83 -4.13 11.81 -11.29
C PHE A 83 -5.18 11.27 -10.32
N ILE A 84 -5.33 11.96 -9.20
CA ILE A 84 -6.39 11.78 -8.20
C ILE A 84 -7.04 13.12 -7.91
N ARG A 85 -8.31 13.12 -7.54
CA ARG A 85 -9.03 14.35 -7.18
C ARG A 85 -9.09 14.53 -5.66
N ILE A 86 -8.67 15.71 -5.17
CA ILE A 86 -8.74 16.07 -3.76
C ILE A 86 -9.46 17.41 -3.65
N ARG A 87 -10.65 17.43 -3.06
CA ARG A 87 -11.52 18.63 -3.00
C ARG A 87 -11.71 19.31 -4.36
N GLY A 88 -11.95 18.53 -5.41
CA GLY A 88 -12.10 19.03 -6.78
C GLY A 88 -10.79 19.39 -7.50
N LYS A 89 -9.67 19.55 -6.77
CA LYS A 89 -8.35 19.87 -7.36
C LYS A 89 -7.60 18.62 -7.78
N GLN A 90 -6.93 18.70 -8.94
CA GLN A 90 -6.11 17.61 -9.45
C GLN A 90 -4.80 17.49 -8.67
N HIS A 91 -4.47 16.28 -8.27
CA HIS A 91 -3.20 15.86 -7.68
C HIS A 91 -2.69 14.62 -8.41
N TYR A 92 -1.46 14.22 -8.15
CA TYR A 92 -0.81 13.08 -8.77
C TYR A 92 -0.36 12.10 -7.71
N LEU A 93 -0.73 10.83 -7.87
CA LEU A 93 -0.22 9.72 -7.10
C LEU A 93 0.96 9.10 -7.86
N TRP A 94 2.15 9.38 -7.43
CA TRP A 94 3.38 8.75 -7.90
C TRP A 94 3.53 7.40 -7.23
N ARG A 95 3.81 6.37 -8.01
CA ARG A 95 3.95 5.00 -7.52
C ARG A 95 5.15 4.32 -8.17
N ALA A 96 5.85 3.49 -7.40
CA ALA A 96 6.87 2.58 -7.89
C ALA A 96 6.53 1.16 -7.48
N VAL A 97 6.71 0.21 -8.38
CA VAL A 97 6.60 -1.23 -8.13
C VAL A 97 7.85 -1.93 -8.67
N ASP A 98 8.19 -3.09 -8.12
CA ASP A 98 9.24 -3.94 -8.67
C ASP A 98 8.70 -4.86 -9.79
N GLN A 99 9.59 -5.66 -10.41
CA GLN A 99 9.21 -6.63 -11.44
C GLN A 99 8.22 -7.69 -10.96
N ASN A 100 8.01 -7.77 -9.69
CA ASN A 100 7.09 -8.68 -9.05
C ASN A 100 5.73 -8.03 -8.74
N GLY A 101 5.53 -6.77 -9.07
CA GLY A 101 4.31 -6.01 -8.77
C GLY A 101 4.23 -5.56 -7.29
N VAL A 102 5.30 -5.76 -6.51
CA VAL A 102 5.35 -5.30 -5.12
C VAL A 102 5.49 -3.79 -5.08
N VAL A 103 4.57 -3.11 -4.40
CA VAL A 103 4.61 -1.66 -4.27
C VAL A 103 5.80 -1.24 -3.40
N LEU A 104 6.74 -0.55 -4.00
CA LEU A 104 7.95 -0.05 -3.35
C LEU A 104 7.68 1.17 -2.49
N ASP A 105 7.09 2.20 -3.08
CA ASP A 105 6.62 3.39 -2.37
C ASP A 105 5.60 4.17 -3.20
N ILE A 106 4.93 5.13 -2.54
CA ILE A 106 3.98 6.07 -3.14
C ILE A 106 4.23 7.50 -2.66
N LEU A 107 3.86 8.49 -3.47
CA LEU A 107 3.87 9.89 -3.06
C LEU A 107 2.74 10.67 -3.73
N VAL A 108 1.93 11.37 -2.94
CA VAL A 108 0.90 12.28 -3.43
C VAL A 108 1.49 13.68 -3.57
N GLN A 109 1.35 14.29 -4.74
CA GLN A 109 1.86 15.63 -5.03
C GLN A 109 0.87 16.42 -5.89
N SER A 110 0.92 17.75 -5.77
CA SER A 110 0.06 18.66 -6.55
C SER A 110 0.57 18.89 -7.99
N ARG A 111 1.80 18.53 -8.30
CA ARG A 111 2.42 18.78 -9.60
C ARG A 111 3.02 17.50 -10.21
N ARG A 112 3.15 17.52 -11.56
CA ARG A 112 3.73 16.48 -12.41
C ARG A 112 4.92 17.06 -13.19
N ASN A 113 5.98 17.44 -12.48
CA ASN A 113 7.15 18.07 -13.05
C ASN A 113 8.46 17.47 -12.51
N THR A 114 9.61 17.92 -13.00
CA THR A 114 10.93 17.41 -12.57
C THR A 114 11.17 17.53 -11.08
N LYS A 115 10.72 18.63 -10.42
CA LYS A 115 10.83 18.77 -8.96
C LYS A 115 10.04 17.69 -8.22
N ALA A 116 8.84 17.34 -8.72
CA ALA A 116 8.01 16.30 -8.15
C ALA A 116 8.64 14.91 -8.35
N ALA A 117 9.16 14.62 -9.54
CA ALA A 117 9.88 13.37 -9.83
C ALA A 117 11.13 13.23 -8.95
N LYS A 118 11.94 14.29 -8.79
CA LYS A 118 13.12 14.30 -7.89
C LYS A 118 12.74 14.01 -6.44
N ARG A 119 11.65 14.61 -5.94
CA ARG A 119 11.15 14.35 -4.58
C ARG A 119 10.74 12.89 -4.41
N PHE A 120 10.10 12.31 -5.43
CA PHE A 120 9.69 10.91 -5.41
C PHE A 120 10.92 9.97 -5.43
N PHE A 121 11.88 10.18 -6.32
CA PHE A 121 13.13 9.41 -6.35
C PHE A 121 13.88 9.47 -5.02
N ARG A 122 14.07 10.66 -4.45
CA ARG A 122 14.73 10.82 -3.15
C ARG A 122 14.03 10.02 -2.03
N LYS A 123 12.69 10.08 -2.00
CA LYS A 123 11.90 9.30 -1.03
C LYS A 123 12.08 7.80 -1.22
N LEU A 124 12.02 7.34 -2.47
CA LEU A 124 12.16 5.94 -2.85
C LEU A 124 13.54 5.39 -2.47
N LEU A 125 14.59 6.08 -2.87
CA LEU A 125 15.99 5.70 -2.60
C LEU A 125 16.32 5.73 -1.10
N LYS A 126 15.90 6.78 -0.37
CA LYS A 126 16.05 6.82 1.09
C LYS A 126 15.39 5.64 1.77
N GLY A 127 14.23 5.19 1.27
CA GLY A 127 13.49 4.07 1.84
C GLY A 127 14.06 2.70 1.50
N LEU A 128 14.75 2.56 0.36
CA LEU A 128 15.27 1.28 -0.15
C LEU A 128 16.78 1.13 0.03
N ARG A 129 17.51 2.24 0.09
CA ARG A 129 18.98 2.29 0.26
C ARG A 129 19.77 1.60 -0.86
N TYR A 130 19.18 1.49 -2.05
CA TYR A 130 19.91 1.03 -3.25
C TYR A 130 19.26 1.56 -4.52
N VAL A 131 20.00 1.54 -5.64
CA VAL A 131 19.53 1.94 -6.96
C VAL A 131 19.34 0.67 -7.79
N PRO A 132 18.19 0.48 -8.47
CA PRO A 132 17.96 -0.71 -9.28
C PRO A 132 18.81 -0.67 -10.55
N ARG A 133 19.08 -1.83 -11.13
CA ARG A 133 19.75 -1.95 -12.43
C ARG A 133 18.91 -1.35 -13.56
N VAL A 134 17.59 -1.51 -13.51
CA VAL A 134 16.68 -1.00 -14.54
C VAL A 134 15.53 -0.21 -13.92
N ILE A 135 15.30 0.99 -14.45
CA ILE A 135 14.11 1.80 -14.17
C ILE A 135 13.29 1.88 -15.45
N VAL A 136 12.01 1.49 -15.39
CA VAL A 136 11.05 1.61 -16.47
C VAL A 136 10.04 2.70 -16.13
N THR A 137 9.80 3.63 -17.04
CA THR A 137 8.78 4.68 -16.91
C THR A 137 7.99 4.80 -18.19
N ASP A 138 6.89 5.53 -18.15
CA ASP A 138 6.27 6.05 -19.36
C ASP A 138 7.20 7.09 -20.02
N LYS A 139 6.72 7.74 -21.09
CA LYS A 139 7.47 8.76 -21.84
C LYS A 139 7.50 10.15 -21.15
N LEU A 140 7.13 10.26 -19.86
CA LEU A 140 7.15 11.52 -19.15
C LEU A 140 8.58 12.05 -18.98
N LYS A 141 8.90 13.17 -19.63
CA LYS A 141 10.22 13.80 -19.61
C LYS A 141 10.75 14.12 -18.21
N SER A 142 9.85 14.33 -17.23
CA SER A 142 10.21 14.63 -15.83
C SER A 142 11.04 13.53 -15.16
N TYR A 143 10.82 12.24 -15.50
CA TYR A 143 11.61 11.14 -14.94
C TYR A 143 13.05 11.15 -15.44
N ALA A 144 13.24 11.33 -16.77
CA ALA A 144 14.58 11.39 -17.36
C ALA A 144 15.39 12.58 -16.81
N ALA A 145 14.77 13.77 -16.77
CA ALA A 145 15.39 14.97 -16.21
C ALA A 145 15.76 14.78 -14.72
N ALA A 146 14.85 14.21 -13.91
CA ALA A 146 15.10 13.96 -12.50
C ALA A 146 16.22 12.94 -12.27
N LYS A 147 16.25 11.85 -13.08
CA LYS A 147 17.31 10.83 -13.02
C LYS A 147 18.69 11.43 -13.32
N LYS A 148 18.77 12.25 -14.40
CA LYS A 148 20.02 12.95 -14.79
C LYS A 148 20.51 13.89 -13.69
N GLU A 149 19.64 14.76 -13.17
CA GLU A 149 20.00 15.71 -12.11
C GLU A 149 20.38 15.05 -10.77
N LEU A 150 19.81 13.88 -10.45
CA LEU A 150 20.16 13.10 -9.26
C LEU A 150 21.36 12.17 -9.50
N LYS A 151 21.94 12.16 -10.71
CA LYS A 151 23.04 11.28 -11.11
C LYS A 151 22.79 9.81 -10.75
N LEU A 152 21.53 9.35 -10.96
CA LEU A 152 21.16 7.98 -10.65
C LEU A 152 21.72 7.02 -11.70
N GLY A 153 22.43 6.01 -11.26
CA GLY A 153 22.90 4.91 -12.11
C GLY A 153 21.76 4.04 -12.67
N GLY A 154 22.15 2.95 -13.33
CA GLY A 154 21.20 2.00 -13.90
C GLY A 154 20.62 2.45 -15.24
N GLU A 155 20.08 1.51 -15.98
CA GLU A 155 19.43 1.72 -17.27
C GLU A 155 18.06 2.39 -17.08
N HIS A 156 17.71 3.34 -17.97
CA HIS A 156 16.38 3.95 -17.99
C HIS A 156 15.66 3.60 -19.29
N ARG A 157 14.61 2.80 -19.18
CA ARG A 157 13.74 2.43 -20.30
C ARG A 157 12.48 3.26 -20.29
N GLN A 158 12.29 4.07 -21.31
CA GLN A 158 11.10 4.90 -21.49
C GLN A 158 10.17 4.25 -22.51
N SER A 159 9.16 3.52 -22.04
CA SER A 159 8.22 2.83 -22.90
C SER A 159 6.87 2.69 -22.22
N ARG A 160 5.81 3.13 -22.88
CA ARG A 160 4.44 2.93 -22.41
C ARG A 160 4.11 1.43 -22.28
N TYR A 161 4.46 0.65 -23.29
CA TYR A 161 4.14 -0.79 -23.32
C TYR A 161 4.87 -1.62 -22.25
N LEU A 162 6.08 -1.24 -21.89
CA LEU A 162 6.83 -1.94 -20.85
C LEU A 162 6.36 -1.59 -19.44
N ASN A 163 5.53 -0.56 -19.25
CA ASN A 163 5.13 -0.06 -17.94
C ASN A 163 3.79 -0.64 -17.43
N ASN A 164 3.17 -1.57 -18.15
CA ASN A 164 1.89 -2.20 -17.79
C ASN A 164 1.85 -2.72 -16.34
N CYS A 165 2.98 -3.21 -15.82
CA CYS A 165 3.08 -3.69 -14.45
C CYS A 165 2.71 -2.58 -13.44
N CYS A 166 3.18 -1.35 -13.66
CA CYS A 166 2.84 -0.22 -12.81
C CYS A 166 1.40 0.27 -13.05
N GLU A 167 0.96 0.32 -14.31
CA GLU A 167 -0.43 0.69 -14.65
C GLU A 167 -1.44 -0.22 -13.97
N VAL A 168 -1.25 -1.54 -14.04
CA VAL A 168 -2.12 -2.53 -13.36
C VAL A 168 -2.11 -2.33 -11.85
N SER A 169 -0.98 -1.96 -11.26
CA SER A 169 -0.85 -1.71 -9.83
C SER A 169 -1.72 -0.55 -9.32
N HIS A 170 -2.19 0.34 -10.21
CA HIS A 170 -3.10 1.43 -9.88
C HIS A 170 -4.57 1.00 -9.78
N GLN A 171 -4.96 -0.15 -10.35
CA GLN A 171 -6.36 -0.59 -10.38
C GLN A 171 -7.02 -0.67 -8.99
N PRO A 172 -6.39 -1.24 -7.94
CA PRO A 172 -6.98 -1.24 -6.60
C PRO A 172 -7.24 0.16 -6.06
N THR A 173 -6.30 1.10 -6.30
CA THR A 173 -6.45 2.51 -5.91
C THR A 173 -7.61 3.18 -6.64
N ARG A 174 -7.75 2.95 -7.96
CA ARG A 174 -8.84 3.49 -8.77
C ARG A 174 -10.20 2.94 -8.34
N ARG A 175 -10.27 1.64 -8.05
CA ARG A 175 -11.49 1.03 -7.49
C ARG A 175 -11.87 1.69 -6.18
N ARG A 176 -10.90 1.85 -5.28
CA ARG A 176 -11.11 2.44 -3.97
C ARG A 176 -11.49 3.92 -4.04
N GLU A 177 -10.87 4.71 -4.92
CA GLU A 177 -11.18 6.13 -5.12
C GLU A 177 -12.65 6.33 -5.52
N ARG A 178 -13.18 5.47 -6.39
CA ARG A 178 -14.60 5.48 -6.80
C ARG A 178 -15.54 5.23 -5.63
N HIS A 179 -15.23 4.29 -4.74
CA HIS A 179 -16.05 3.98 -3.55
C HIS A 179 -15.96 5.03 -2.45
N MET A 180 -14.81 5.67 -2.27
CA MET A 180 -14.58 6.64 -1.18
C MET A 180 -15.18 8.02 -1.44
N LYS A 181 -15.87 8.28 -2.53
CA LYS A 181 -16.41 9.57 -2.96
C LYS A 181 -15.37 10.68 -3.08
N ARG A 182 -14.43 10.91 -2.15
CA ARG A 182 -13.31 11.88 -2.26
C ARG A 182 -12.32 11.84 -1.08
N PHE A 183 -11.09 12.29 -1.33
CA PHE A 183 -10.12 12.59 -0.28
C PHE A 183 -10.32 14.00 0.29
N LYS A 184 -10.24 14.12 1.63
CA LYS A 184 -10.41 15.41 2.34
C LYS A 184 -9.21 16.35 2.22
N SER A 185 -7.99 15.82 2.03
CA SER A 185 -6.73 16.58 1.87
C SER A 185 -5.64 15.71 1.26
N ALA A 186 -4.55 16.33 0.77
CA ALA A 186 -3.38 15.61 0.26
C ALA A 186 -2.71 14.76 1.35
N ARG A 187 -2.69 15.24 2.61
CA ARG A 187 -2.19 14.50 3.77
C ARG A 187 -3.05 13.26 4.05
N HIS A 188 -4.37 13.40 4.01
CA HIS A 188 -5.32 12.28 4.16
C HIS A 188 -5.13 11.26 3.03
N ALA A 189 -5.05 11.71 1.77
CA ALA A 189 -4.80 10.83 0.62
C ALA A 189 -3.47 10.09 0.76
N GLN A 190 -2.38 10.78 1.10
CA GLN A 190 -1.06 10.17 1.31
C GLN A 190 -1.09 9.11 2.42
N HIS A 191 -1.73 9.41 3.54
CA HIS A 191 -1.83 8.50 4.67
C HIS A 191 -2.64 7.25 4.31
N PHE A 192 -3.84 7.45 3.78
CA PHE A 192 -4.72 6.35 3.38
C PHE A 192 -4.08 5.47 2.29
N LEU A 193 -3.57 6.08 1.22
CA LEU A 193 -2.98 5.35 0.11
C LEU A 193 -1.68 4.61 0.50
N PHE A 194 -0.93 5.14 1.46
CA PHE A 194 0.22 4.42 2.02
C PHE A 194 -0.21 3.10 2.67
N ILE A 195 -1.24 3.11 3.51
CA ILE A 195 -1.76 1.91 4.17
C ILE A 195 -2.38 0.97 3.12
N HIS A 196 -3.26 1.50 2.28
CA HIS A 196 -3.94 0.76 1.21
C HIS A 196 -3.00 0.15 0.16
N SER A 197 -1.79 0.67 -0.01
CA SER A 197 -0.79 0.07 -0.88
C SER A 197 0.00 -1.06 -0.21
N ARG A 198 0.02 -1.15 1.11
CA ARG A 198 0.86 -2.11 1.87
C ARG A 198 0.07 -3.33 2.32
N ILE A 199 -1.09 -3.13 2.94
CA ILE A 199 -1.88 -4.24 3.47
C ILE A 199 -2.37 -5.15 2.35
N PRO A 200 -3.07 -4.69 1.30
CA PRO A 200 -3.45 -5.57 0.19
C PRO A 200 -2.26 -6.22 -0.52
N ASN A 201 -1.16 -5.49 -0.67
CA ASN A 201 0.03 -6.02 -1.34
C ASN A 201 0.64 -7.22 -0.59
N HIS A 202 0.52 -7.28 0.73
CA HIS A 202 0.94 -8.42 1.54
C HIS A 202 0.15 -9.71 1.21
N PHE A 203 -1.12 -9.58 0.83
CA PHE A 203 -2.01 -10.69 0.47
C PHE A 203 -2.08 -10.96 -1.04
N GLN A 204 -1.32 -10.23 -1.86
CA GLN A 204 -1.31 -10.35 -3.31
C GLN A 204 -0.36 -11.47 -3.77
N LEU A 205 -0.83 -12.72 -3.75
CA LEU A 205 -0.04 -13.96 -3.85
C LEU A 205 0.12 -14.50 -5.29
N ARG A 206 0.14 -13.68 -6.34
CA ARG A 206 0.38 -14.11 -7.74
C ARG A 206 -0.23 -15.49 -8.08
N ARG A 207 -1.52 -15.66 -7.85
CA ARG A 207 -2.26 -16.91 -8.05
C ARG A 207 -1.97 -17.61 -9.39
N HIS A 208 -1.75 -16.80 -10.45
CA HIS A 208 -1.47 -17.29 -11.81
C HIS A 208 -0.08 -17.95 -11.99
N ARG A 209 0.79 -17.90 -10.98
CA ARG A 209 2.14 -18.50 -10.98
C ARG A 209 2.31 -19.63 -9.97
N LEU A 210 1.25 -20.01 -9.29
CA LEU A 210 1.30 -20.97 -8.21
C LEU A 210 0.29 -22.11 -8.50
N SER A 211 0.68 -23.32 -8.18
CA SER A 211 -0.24 -24.44 -8.07
C SER A 211 -1.25 -24.21 -6.95
N ALA A 212 -2.31 -24.98 -6.90
CA ALA A 212 -3.33 -24.87 -5.85
C ALA A 212 -2.75 -25.13 -4.44
N ILE A 213 -1.81 -26.07 -4.32
CA ILE A 213 -1.14 -26.42 -3.05
C ILE A 213 -0.25 -25.26 -2.60
N GLU A 214 0.62 -24.76 -3.49
CA GLU A 214 1.51 -23.63 -3.21
C GLU A 214 0.75 -22.36 -2.85
N TYR A 215 -0.37 -22.10 -3.55
CA TYR A 215 -1.22 -20.95 -3.25
C TYR A 215 -1.85 -21.04 -1.85
N ARG A 216 -2.37 -22.24 -1.46
CA ARG A 216 -2.89 -22.43 -0.10
C ARG A 216 -1.82 -22.24 0.96
N ALA A 217 -0.63 -22.80 0.75
CA ALA A 217 0.50 -22.64 1.66
C ALA A 217 0.97 -21.16 1.75
N ALA A 218 1.06 -20.46 0.61
CA ALA A 218 1.42 -19.04 0.59
C ALA A 218 0.38 -18.17 1.30
N ARG A 219 -0.91 -18.47 1.14
CA ARG A 219 -1.99 -17.79 1.85
C ARG A 219 -1.93 -18.02 3.36
N ALA A 220 -1.69 -19.26 3.79
CA ALA A 220 -1.51 -19.56 5.22
C ALA A 220 -0.35 -18.78 5.82
N ARG A 221 0.81 -18.74 5.14
CA ARG A 221 1.97 -17.93 5.55
C ARG A 221 1.66 -16.42 5.61
N ALA A 222 0.90 -15.89 4.65
CA ALA A 222 0.51 -14.48 4.65
C ALA A 222 -0.35 -14.13 5.88
N PHE A 223 -1.30 -14.99 6.25
CA PHE A 223 -2.11 -14.79 7.46
C PHE A 223 -1.31 -15.03 8.75
N ALA A 224 -0.39 -15.98 8.78
CA ALA A 224 0.51 -16.16 9.93
C ALA A 224 1.37 -14.90 10.15
N SER A 225 2.00 -14.40 9.09
CA SER A 225 2.75 -13.14 9.14
C SER A 225 1.88 -11.92 9.49
N TRP A 226 0.62 -11.89 9.06
CA TRP A 226 -0.30 -10.83 9.44
C TRP A 226 -0.58 -10.83 10.95
N ARG A 227 -0.82 -12.00 11.55
CA ARG A 227 -0.99 -12.14 13.01
C ARG A 227 0.24 -11.63 13.78
N GLU A 228 1.44 -11.98 13.32
CA GLU A 228 2.67 -11.46 13.93
C GLU A 228 2.80 -9.93 13.80
N VAL A 229 2.48 -9.38 12.60
CA VAL A 229 2.54 -7.93 12.33
C VAL A 229 1.57 -7.16 13.20
N THR A 230 0.40 -7.74 13.45
CA THR A 230 -0.65 -7.16 14.28
C THR A 230 -0.50 -7.53 15.76
N GLY A 231 0.49 -8.34 16.13
CA GLY A 231 0.75 -8.73 17.52
C GLY A 231 -0.31 -9.66 18.11
N ILE A 232 -1.05 -10.39 17.27
CA ILE A 232 -1.98 -11.41 17.70
C ILE A 232 -1.19 -12.69 18.00
N ALA A 233 -1.30 -13.20 19.22
CA ALA A 233 -0.69 -14.47 19.59
C ALA A 233 -1.17 -15.60 18.68
N GLN A 234 -0.28 -16.51 18.28
CA GLN A 234 -0.72 -17.74 17.66
C GLN A 234 -1.53 -18.52 18.69
N VAL A 235 -2.79 -18.80 18.37
CA VAL A 235 -3.52 -19.85 19.07
C VAL A 235 -2.84 -21.15 18.68
N GLY A 236 -2.12 -21.75 19.64
CA GLY A 236 -1.47 -23.05 19.52
C GLY A 236 -2.49 -24.17 19.31
#